data_ee45a1a091c43f46e78bb0b7b2b8e48e
#
_entry.id   ee45a1a091c43f46e78bb0b7b2b8e48e
#
_cell.length_a   1.000
_cell.length_b   1.000
_cell.length_c   1.000
_cell.angle_alpha   90.00
_cell.angle_beta   90.00
_cell.angle_gamma   90.00
#
_symmetry.space_group_name_H-M   'P 1'
#
loop_
_entity.id
_entity.type
_entity.pdbx_description
1 polymer ?
#
loop_
_entity_poly.entity_id
_entity_poly.type
_entity_poly.pdbx_seq_one_letter_code
_entity_poly.pdbx_strand_id
1 'polypeptide(L)'
;DILSGKVNPSGKLAETYIKKYEDTPSYNYYPSQERNSEYREGIYVGYRYYETRWVDNETGEVDEDAYRAAVQYPFGYGLSYTTFALTKPRLSSNKMNDKQTIKCSVTLTNTGKCEGAEVVQLYIKENQPSVLRPEKELKRFEKVSLKPGENRILEFIITSKDLAFWDDQTHSWKTNTGQYTIFLGTSSRHINQTLSFIKE
;
A
#
# COMPACT_ATOMS: atom_id res chain seq x y z
N ASP A 1 -26.82 -6.86 11.71
CA ASP A 1 -25.93 -7.84 12.36
C ASP A 1 -24.61 -7.22 12.85
N ILE A 2 -23.95 -6.33 12.07
CA ILE A 2 -22.73 -5.62 12.51
C ILE A 2 -23.02 -4.76 13.74
N LEU A 3 -24.00 -3.85 13.67
CA LEU A 3 -24.35 -2.96 14.79
C LEU A 3 -24.77 -3.71 16.06
N SER A 4 -25.30 -4.93 15.94
CA SER A 4 -25.68 -5.78 17.06
C SER A 4 -24.51 -6.64 17.59
N GLY A 5 -23.34 -6.58 16.97
CA GLY A 5 -22.18 -7.39 17.33
C GLY A 5 -22.25 -8.86 16.92
N LYS A 6 -23.27 -9.28 16.15
CA LYS A 6 -23.40 -10.66 15.67
C LYS A 6 -22.36 -11.00 14.61
N VAL A 7 -21.92 -9.99 13.86
CA VAL A 7 -20.89 -10.11 12.79
C VAL A 7 -19.81 -9.08 13.05
N ASN A 8 -18.56 -9.53 13.12
CA ASN A 8 -17.41 -8.65 13.21
C ASN A 8 -17.09 -8.09 11.81
N PRO A 9 -17.08 -6.74 11.60
CA PRO A 9 -16.74 -6.16 10.32
C PRO A 9 -15.28 -6.46 9.95
N SER A 10 -15.03 -6.67 8.66
CA SER A 10 -13.68 -6.95 8.14
C SER A 10 -13.49 -6.41 6.71
N GLY A 11 -14.39 -5.51 6.29
CA GLY A 11 -14.25 -4.79 5.03
C GLY A 11 -13.13 -3.76 5.09
N LYS A 12 -12.44 -3.57 3.95
CA LYS A 12 -11.44 -2.52 3.77
C LYS A 12 -11.88 -1.61 2.63
N LEU A 13 -11.64 -0.32 2.79
CA LEU A 13 -11.91 0.66 1.72
C LEU A 13 -10.97 0.39 0.55
N ALA A 14 -11.55 0.27 -0.65
CA ALA A 14 -10.81 0.06 -1.89
C ALA A 14 -10.34 1.37 -2.54
N GLU A 15 -10.57 2.49 -1.86
CA GLU A 15 -10.19 3.84 -2.30
C GLU A 15 -9.85 4.73 -1.10
N THR A 16 -9.23 5.88 -1.36
CA THR A 16 -8.98 6.92 -0.37
C THR A 16 -10.21 7.84 -0.30
N TYR A 17 -10.76 8.03 0.90
CA TYR A 17 -11.84 8.99 1.14
C TYR A 17 -11.27 10.34 1.53
N ILE A 18 -11.56 11.35 0.74
CA ILE A 18 -11.13 12.73 0.95
C ILE A 18 -12.19 13.54 1.67
N LYS A 19 -11.79 14.63 2.31
CA LYS A 19 -12.69 15.52 3.06
C LYS A 19 -13.41 16.54 2.19
N LYS A 20 -12.78 16.97 1.08
CA LYS A 20 -13.32 17.98 0.17
C LYS A 20 -13.14 17.53 -1.26
N TYR A 21 -14.13 17.81 -2.09
CA TYR A 21 -14.10 17.48 -3.51
C TYR A 21 -12.93 18.18 -4.23
N GLU A 22 -12.58 19.39 -3.78
CA GLU A 22 -11.47 20.19 -4.31
C GLU A 22 -10.10 19.52 -4.13
N ASP A 23 -9.97 18.56 -3.18
CA ASP A 23 -8.75 17.80 -2.96
C ASP A 23 -8.58 16.63 -3.96
N THR A 24 -9.57 16.41 -4.84
CA THR A 24 -9.50 15.40 -5.89
C THR A 24 -8.53 15.83 -6.98
N PRO A 25 -7.59 14.98 -7.42
CA PRO A 25 -6.63 15.34 -8.46
C PRO A 25 -7.29 15.70 -9.80
N SER A 26 -8.49 15.18 -10.05
CA SER A 26 -9.29 15.49 -11.25
C SER A 26 -10.21 16.70 -11.12
N TYR A 27 -10.26 17.39 -9.98
CA TYR A 27 -11.24 18.46 -9.69
C TYR A 27 -11.36 19.51 -10.78
N ASN A 28 -10.23 20.00 -11.31
CA ASN A 28 -10.22 21.03 -12.35
C ASN A 28 -10.38 20.48 -13.78
N TYR A 29 -10.47 19.16 -13.95
CA TYR A 29 -10.43 18.49 -15.23
C TYR A 29 -11.63 17.59 -15.49
N TYR A 30 -12.44 17.31 -14.45
CA TYR A 30 -13.65 16.50 -14.54
C TYR A 30 -14.77 17.06 -13.64
N PRO A 31 -16.01 17.24 -14.18
CA PRO A 31 -16.33 17.13 -15.60
C PRO A 31 -15.65 18.24 -16.42
N SER A 32 -15.25 17.91 -17.65
CA SER A 32 -14.66 18.91 -18.54
C SER A 32 -15.66 19.99 -18.88
N GLN A 33 -15.22 21.25 -18.92
CA GLN A 33 -16.01 22.38 -19.41
C GLN A 33 -16.09 22.41 -20.95
N GLU A 34 -15.24 21.63 -21.61
CA GLU A 34 -15.16 21.49 -23.05
C GLU A 34 -15.53 20.08 -23.49
N ARG A 35 -15.52 19.82 -24.82
CA ARG A 35 -15.83 18.48 -25.36
C ARG A 35 -14.75 17.43 -25.09
N ASN A 36 -13.58 17.85 -24.65
CA ASN A 36 -12.44 16.96 -24.36
C ASN A 36 -12.22 16.83 -22.88
N SER A 37 -12.14 15.61 -22.36
CA SER A 37 -11.72 15.33 -20.99
C SER A 37 -10.25 14.96 -20.96
N GLU A 38 -9.49 15.56 -20.03
CA GLU A 38 -8.07 15.30 -19.88
C GLU A 38 -7.83 14.36 -18.68
N TYR A 39 -7.14 13.25 -18.93
CA TYR A 39 -6.76 12.27 -17.91
C TYR A 39 -5.35 12.58 -17.41
N ARG A 40 -5.23 13.54 -16.49
CA ARG A 40 -3.93 14.06 -16.01
C ARG A 40 -3.32 13.30 -14.85
N GLU A 41 -4.05 12.36 -14.26
CA GLU A 41 -3.57 11.63 -13.07
C GLU A 41 -2.40 10.69 -13.39
N GLY A 42 -2.30 10.18 -14.64
CA GLY A 42 -1.26 9.25 -15.05
C GLY A 42 -1.25 8.00 -14.15
N ILE A 43 -0.08 7.67 -13.59
CA ILE A 43 0.07 6.55 -12.65
C ILE A 43 -0.36 6.87 -11.22
N TYR A 44 -0.67 8.15 -10.93
CA TYR A 44 -1.04 8.64 -9.61
C TYR A 44 -2.56 8.60 -9.38
N VAL A 45 -3.18 7.46 -9.66
CA VAL A 45 -4.61 7.24 -9.44
C VAL A 45 -4.85 6.77 -8.01
N GLY A 46 -5.88 7.32 -7.35
CA GLY A 46 -6.33 6.91 -6.02
C GLY A 46 -5.26 7.12 -4.94
N TYR A 47 -5.02 6.10 -4.10
CA TYR A 47 -4.09 6.21 -2.98
C TYR A 47 -2.65 6.58 -3.40
N ARG A 48 -2.21 6.23 -4.61
CA ARG A 48 -0.87 6.56 -5.11
C ARG A 48 -0.65 8.07 -5.13
N TYR A 49 -1.67 8.85 -5.51
CA TYR A 49 -1.63 10.30 -5.45
C TYR A 49 -1.55 10.79 -4.01
N TYR A 50 -2.48 10.36 -3.15
CA TYR A 50 -2.58 10.86 -1.79
C TYR A 50 -1.41 10.44 -0.89
N GLU A 51 -0.79 9.29 -1.14
CA GLU A 51 0.40 8.86 -0.41
C GLU A 51 1.70 9.53 -0.90
N THR A 52 1.68 10.18 -2.06
CA THR A 52 2.87 10.81 -2.67
C THR A 52 2.85 12.34 -2.59
N ARG A 53 1.66 12.95 -2.69
CA ARG A 53 1.52 14.41 -2.83
C ARG A 53 2.20 15.24 -1.73
N TRP A 54 2.18 14.73 -0.52
CA TRP A 54 2.70 15.45 0.66
C TRP A 54 4.02 14.87 1.17
N VAL A 55 4.72 14.11 0.33
CA VAL A 55 6.07 13.63 0.65
C VAL A 55 7.06 14.65 0.13
N ASP A 56 7.94 15.10 1.00
CA ASP A 56 9.10 15.90 0.61
C ASP A 56 10.08 15.03 -0.18
N ASN A 57 10.40 15.45 -1.40
CA ASN A 57 11.23 14.66 -2.31
C ASN A 57 12.72 14.59 -1.91
N GLU A 58 13.18 15.50 -1.06
CA GLU A 58 14.58 15.54 -0.60
C GLU A 58 14.77 14.73 0.68
N THR A 59 13.85 14.89 1.63
CA THR A 59 13.92 14.22 2.94
C THR A 59 13.16 12.91 2.99
N GLY A 60 12.16 12.71 2.15
CA GLY A 60 11.21 11.60 2.20
C GLY A 60 10.20 11.71 3.37
N GLU A 61 10.18 12.82 4.08
CA GLU A 61 9.24 13.06 5.15
C GLU A 61 7.86 13.42 4.61
N VAL A 62 6.83 13.02 5.35
CA VAL A 62 5.44 13.30 4.99
C VAL A 62 4.95 14.50 5.79
N ASP A 63 4.35 15.49 5.13
CA ASP A 63 3.56 16.52 5.79
C ASP A 63 2.25 15.89 6.29
N GLU A 64 2.28 15.39 7.53
CA GLU A 64 1.16 14.71 8.16
C GLU A 64 -0.04 15.63 8.38
N ASP A 65 0.17 16.91 8.62
CA ASP A 65 -0.91 17.88 8.83
C ASP A 65 -1.64 18.15 7.52
N ALA A 66 -0.92 18.36 6.42
CA ALA A 66 -1.51 18.51 5.09
C ALA A 66 -2.24 17.23 4.66
N TYR A 67 -1.66 16.05 4.91
CA TYR A 67 -2.31 14.78 4.64
C TYR A 67 -3.64 14.66 5.40
N ARG A 68 -3.63 14.89 6.72
CA ARG A 68 -4.81 14.79 7.57
C ARG A 68 -5.85 15.87 7.28
N ALA A 69 -5.44 17.01 6.75
CA ALA A 69 -6.37 18.06 6.32
C ALA A 69 -7.22 17.61 5.11
N ALA A 70 -6.65 16.83 4.21
CA ALA A 70 -7.28 16.39 2.97
C ALA A 70 -7.94 15.00 3.05
N VAL A 71 -7.30 14.03 3.72
CA VAL A 71 -7.76 12.63 3.76
C VAL A 71 -8.55 12.33 5.02
N GLN A 72 -9.76 11.79 4.85
CA GLN A 72 -10.62 11.30 5.93
C GLN A 72 -10.29 9.85 6.29
N TYR A 73 -10.21 8.98 5.29
CA TYR A 73 -9.85 7.56 5.46
C TYR A 73 -8.88 7.15 4.35
N PRO A 74 -7.72 6.57 4.68
CA PRO A 74 -6.78 6.08 3.69
C PRO A 74 -7.29 4.83 2.97
N PHE A 75 -6.71 4.52 1.84
CA PHE A 75 -6.90 3.24 1.16
C PHE A 75 -6.57 2.07 2.11
N GLY A 76 -7.44 1.05 2.11
CA GLY A 76 -7.29 -0.10 2.99
C GLY A 76 -7.78 0.12 4.42
N TYR A 77 -8.30 1.29 4.77
CA TYR A 77 -8.88 1.54 6.10
C TYR A 77 -10.08 0.64 6.35
N GLY A 78 -10.23 0.21 7.60
CA GLY A 78 -11.37 -0.57 8.07
C GLY A 78 -11.32 -0.75 9.57
N LEU A 79 -12.48 -1.02 10.17
CA LEU A 79 -12.64 -1.25 11.59
C LEU A 79 -12.94 -2.73 11.87
N SER A 80 -12.61 -3.16 13.07
CA SER A 80 -12.91 -4.49 13.59
C SER A 80 -13.24 -4.40 15.09
N TYR A 81 -14.01 -5.35 15.60
CA TYR A 81 -14.28 -5.52 17.04
C TYR A 81 -13.16 -6.30 17.74
N THR A 82 -12.14 -6.72 17.00
CA THR A 82 -10.92 -7.34 17.54
C THR A 82 -9.68 -6.58 17.07
N THR A 83 -8.53 -6.93 17.62
CA THR A 83 -7.26 -6.32 17.30
C THR A 83 -6.30 -7.34 16.72
N PHE A 84 -5.38 -6.88 15.86
CA PHE A 84 -4.39 -7.74 15.22
C PHE A 84 -2.99 -7.17 15.38
N ALA A 85 -2.00 -8.05 15.45
CA ALA A 85 -0.59 -7.68 15.44
C ALA A 85 0.14 -8.37 14.29
N LEU A 86 0.95 -7.61 13.56
CA LEU A 86 1.90 -8.10 12.58
C LEU A 86 3.30 -8.14 13.22
N THR A 87 3.89 -9.33 13.28
CA THR A 87 5.18 -9.56 13.96
C THR A 87 6.09 -10.46 13.14
N LYS A 88 7.38 -10.51 13.52
CA LYS A 88 8.39 -11.41 12.94
C LYS A 88 8.51 -11.31 11.41
N PRO A 89 8.64 -10.10 10.83
CA PRO A 89 8.82 -9.98 9.41
C PRO A 89 10.17 -10.59 8.99
N ARG A 90 10.21 -11.30 7.86
CA ARG A 90 11.43 -11.93 7.34
C ARG A 90 11.44 -11.91 5.82
N LEU A 91 12.64 -11.81 5.25
CA LEU A 91 12.90 -12.05 3.84
C LEU A 91 13.75 -13.32 3.69
N SER A 92 13.50 -14.09 2.63
CA SER A 92 14.31 -15.25 2.29
C SER A 92 15.72 -14.86 1.82
N SER A 93 15.88 -13.62 1.32
CA SER A 93 17.14 -13.02 0.91
C SER A 93 17.03 -11.50 1.00
N ASN A 94 18.12 -10.82 1.28
CA ASN A 94 18.23 -9.35 1.20
C ASN A 94 18.73 -8.85 -0.17
N LYS A 95 18.88 -9.76 -1.14
CA LYS A 95 19.29 -9.48 -2.52
C LYS A 95 18.51 -10.32 -3.50
N MET A 96 18.24 -9.77 -4.70
CA MET A 96 17.67 -10.50 -5.82
C MET A 96 18.16 -9.96 -7.17
N ASN A 97 18.21 -10.82 -8.16
CA ASN A 97 18.35 -10.46 -9.57
C ASN A 97 17.05 -10.78 -10.35
N ASP A 98 17.04 -10.55 -11.66
CA ASP A 98 15.85 -10.73 -12.49
C ASP A 98 15.28 -12.16 -12.54
N LYS A 99 16.11 -13.16 -12.25
CA LYS A 99 15.72 -14.57 -12.29
C LYS A 99 15.31 -15.13 -10.94
N GLN A 100 15.50 -14.36 -9.86
CA GLN A 100 15.22 -14.77 -8.49
C GLN A 100 13.91 -14.18 -7.99
N THR A 101 13.41 -14.77 -6.92
CA THR A 101 12.27 -14.27 -6.16
C THR A 101 12.64 -14.12 -4.70
N ILE A 102 12.03 -13.16 -4.02
CA ILE A 102 12.12 -13.02 -2.57
C ILE A 102 10.79 -13.46 -1.97
N LYS A 103 10.85 -14.34 -0.97
CA LYS A 103 9.72 -14.64 -0.11
C LYS A 103 9.76 -13.69 1.08
N CYS A 104 8.71 -12.88 1.22
CA CYS A 104 8.47 -12.05 2.40
C CYS A 104 7.44 -12.74 3.29
N SER A 105 7.78 -13.00 4.54
CA SER A 105 6.88 -13.62 5.50
C SER A 105 6.63 -12.72 6.71
N VAL A 106 5.44 -12.82 7.29
CA VAL A 106 5.04 -12.10 8.50
C VAL A 106 4.02 -12.93 9.28
N THR A 107 4.03 -12.85 10.60
CA THR A 107 3.04 -13.51 11.45
C THR A 107 1.92 -12.53 11.79
N LEU A 108 0.68 -12.87 11.40
CA LEU A 108 -0.54 -12.19 11.85
C LEU A 108 -1.09 -12.91 13.07
N THR A 109 -1.39 -12.19 14.14
CA THR A 109 -1.99 -12.72 15.37
C THR A 109 -3.25 -11.92 15.70
N ASN A 110 -4.35 -12.59 16.02
CA ASN A 110 -5.51 -11.95 16.63
C ASN A 110 -5.23 -11.75 18.13
N THR A 111 -5.01 -10.51 18.53
CA THR A 111 -4.68 -10.12 19.91
C THR A 111 -5.90 -9.71 20.74
N GLY A 112 -7.08 -9.67 20.10
CA GLY A 112 -8.32 -9.27 20.75
C GLY A 112 -9.12 -10.44 21.31
N LYS A 113 -10.39 -10.18 21.64
CA LYS A 113 -11.24 -11.10 22.41
C LYS A 113 -12.30 -11.82 21.58
N CYS A 114 -12.48 -11.46 20.32
CA CYS A 114 -13.44 -12.12 19.43
C CYS A 114 -12.80 -12.54 18.11
N GLU A 115 -13.41 -13.49 17.43
CA GLU A 115 -13.00 -13.90 16.10
C GLU A 115 -13.17 -12.73 15.12
N GLY A 116 -12.22 -12.59 14.20
CA GLY A 116 -12.26 -11.55 13.18
C GLY A 116 -11.31 -11.84 12.02
N ALA A 117 -11.48 -11.08 10.96
CA ALA A 117 -10.60 -11.17 9.80
C ALA A 117 -9.89 -9.85 9.55
N GLU A 118 -8.62 -9.93 9.15
CA GLU A 118 -7.80 -8.79 8.77
C GLU A 118 -7.21 -8.99 7.37
N VAL A 119 -6.96 -7.88 6.67
CA VAL A 119 -6.29 -7.87 5.37
C VAL A 119 -4.87 -7.35 5.54
N VAL A 120 -3.90 -8.23 5.40
CA VAL A 120 -2.49 -7.84 5.38
C VAL A 120 -2.12 -7.41 3.98
N GLN A 121 -1.52 -6.22 3.86
CA GLN A 121 -1.16 -5.57 2.61
C GLN A 121 0.36 -5.40 2.55
N LEU A 122 0.95 -5.75 1.41
CA LEU A 122 2.36 -5.56 1.12
C LEU A 122 2.53 -4.52 0.02
N TYR A 123 3.24 -3.45 0.35
CA TYR A 123 3.60 -2.38 -0.57
C TYR A 123 5.10 -2.39 -0.83
N ILE A 124 5.51 -1.92 -2.00
CA ILE A 124 6.92 -1.77 -2.36
C ILE A 124 7.16 -0.33 -2.82
N LYS A 125 8.29 0.23 -2.37
CA LYS A 125 8.88 1.51 -2.80
C LYS A 125 10.24 1.23 -3.42
N GLU A 126 10.53 1.86 -4.54
CA GLU A 126 11.90 2.04 -5.04
C GLU A 126 12.50 3.28 -4.39
N ASN A 127 13.63 3.14 -3.68
CA ASN A 127 14.14 4.24 -2.86
C ASN A 127 14.76 5.38 -3.68
N GLN A 128 15.31 5.05 -4.85
CA GLN A 128 15.92 6.02 -5.77
C GLN A 128 15.46 5.72 -7.20
N PRO A 129 14.20 6.05 -7.53
CA PRO A 129 13.65 5.76 -8.84
C PRO A 129 14.29 6.63 -9.93
N SER A 130 14.54 6.05 -11.10
CA SER A 130 15.05 6.77 -12.28
C SER A 130 13.99 7.61 -12.98
N VAL A 131 12.71 7.37 -12.67
CA VAL A 131 11.54 8.11 -13.16
C VAL A 131 10.60 8.39 -12.00
N LEU A 132 9.72 9.36 -12.14
CA LEU A 132 8.73 9.65 -11.10
C LEU A 132 7.85 8.41 -10.85
N ARG A 133 7.80 7.97 -9.59
CA ARG A 133 6.98 6.84 -9.14
C ARG A 133 6.19 7.20 -7.89
N PRO A 134 5.03 6.52 -7.66
CA PRO A 134 4.33 6.65 -6.40
C PRO A 134 5.21 6.27 -5.22
N GLU A 135 4.99 6.92 -4.09
CA GLU A 135 5.72 6.67 -2.83
C GLU A 135 5.73 5.18 -2.45
N LYS A 136 4.63 4.49 -2.69
CA LYS A 136 4.53 3.04 -2.54
C LYS A 136 3.42 2.47 -3.39
N GLU A 137 3.58 1.22 -3.79
CA GLU A 137 2.63 0.50 -4.62
C GLU A 137 2.21 -0.82 -3.97
N LEU A 138 0.91 -1.06 -3.85
CA LEU A 138 0.38 -2.34 -3.37
C LEU A 138 0.71 -3.45 -4.37
N LYS A 139 1.46 -4.45 -3.93
CA LYS A 139 1.86 -5.58 -4.76
C LYS A 139 1.18 -6.88 -4.36
N ARG A 140 0.88 -7.08 -3.08
CA ARG A 140 0.21 -8.29 -2.56
C ARG A 140 -0.71 -7.93 -1.41
N PHE A 141 -1.73 -8.74 -1.21
CA PHE A 141 -2.56 -8.72 -0.02
C PHE A 141 -3.17 -10.10 0.24
N GLU A 142 -3.48 -10.37 1.50
CA GLU A 142 -4.20 -11.60 1.90
C GLU A 142 -5.15 -11.28 3.05
N LYS A 143 -6.39 -11.78 2.95
CA LYS A 143 -7.40 -11.70 4.01
C LYS A 143 -7.42 -12.99 4.80
N VAL A 144 -7.30 -12.89 6.13
CA VAL A 144 -7.21 -14.03 7.03
C VAL A 144 -8.17 -13.88 8.19
N SER A 145 -8.98 -14.91 8.44
CA SER A 145 -9.81 -15.05 9.66
C SER A 145 -9.04 -15.78 10.73
N LEU A 146 -9.06 -15.23 11.97
CA LEU A 146 -8.39 -15.80 13.14
C LEU A 146 -9.29 -15.73 14.37
N LYS A 147 -9.30 -16.81 15.17
CA LYS A 147 -9.88 -16.82 16.51
C LYS A 147 -9.01 -16.04 17.49
N PRO A 148 -9.54 -15.65 18.66
CA PRO A 148 -8.75 -15.01 19.70
C PRO A 148 -7.49 -15.83 20.05
N GLY A 149 -6.32 -15.17 20.04
CA GLY A 149 -5.02 -15.80 20.29
C GLY A 149 -4.44 -16.62 19.15
N GLU A 150 -5.23 -16.89 18.10
CA GLU A 150 -4.74 -17.61 16.91
C GLU A 150 -3.76 -16.76 16.13
N ASN A 151 -2.76 -17.42 15.53
CA ASN A 151 -1.81 -16.76 14.61
C ASN A 151 -1.62 -17.57 13.32
N ARG A 152 -1.21 -16.87 12.27
CA ARG A 152 -0.90 -17.46 10.97
C ARG A 152 0.31 -16.74 10.35
N ILE A 153 1.20 -17.54 9.76
CA ILE A 153 2.29 -17.01 8.95
C ILE A 153 1.76 -16.79 7.54
N LEU A 154 1.92 -15.57 7.04
CA LEU A 154 1.61 -15.19 5.67
C LEU A 154 2.90 -15.12 4.87
N GLU A 155 2.86 -15.56 3.63
CA GLU A 155 4.01 -15.56 2.72
C GLU A 155 3.65 -14.89 1.39
N PHE A 156 4.40 -13.87 1.03
CA PHE A 156 4.24 -13.13 -0.21
C PHE A 156 5.47 -13.33 -1.08
N ILE A 157 5.27 -13.76 -2.32
CA ILE A 157 6.34 -13.90 -3.30
C ILE A 157 6.49 -12.60 -4.07
N ILE A 158 7.70 -12.04 -4.06
CA ILE A 158 8.09 -10.85 -4.81
C ILE A 158 8.96 -11.29 -5.97
N THR A 159 8.62 -10.84 -7.15
CA THR A 159 9.31 -11.12 -8.41
C THR A 159 9.86 -9.82 -9.02
N SER A 160 10.75 -9.93 -10.00
CA SER A 160 11.24 -8.75 -10.74
C SER A 160 10.10 -7.96 -11.40
N LYS A 161 9.02 -8.63 -11.84
CA LYS A 161 7.84 -7.96 -12.41
C LYS A 161 7.13 -7.02 -11.43
N ASP A 162 7.21 -7.29 -10.13
CA ASP A 162 6.60 -6.43 -9.11
C ASP A 162 7.34 -5.10 -8.94
N LEU A 163 8.60 -5.04 -9.37
CA LEU A 163 9.46 -3.87 -9.31
C LEU A 163 9.43 -3.05 -10.60
N ALA A 164 8.89 -3.62 -11.68
CA ALA A 164 8.96 -3.04 -13.01
C ALA A 164 8.11 -1.77 -13.15
N PHE A 165 8.60 -0.87 -13.99
CA PHE A 165 7.88 0.28 -14.51
C PHE A 165 7.92 0.27 -16.04
N TRP A 166 6.98 0.95 -16.66
CA TRP A 166 6.98 1.13 -18.11
C TRP A 166 7.93 2.26 -18.49
N ASP A 167 8.85 1.99 -19.40
CA ASP A 167 9.77 2.98 -19.95
C ASP A 167 9.31 3.43 -21.33
N ASP A 168 8.88 4.68 -21.44
CA ASP A 168 8.35 5.26 -22.68
C ASP A 168 9.40 5.41 -23.78
N GLN A 169 10.68 5.50 -23.41
CA GLN A 169 11.76 5.64 -24.40
C GLN A 169 12.05 4.34 -25.13
N THR A 170 11.99 3.21 -24.42
CA THR A 170 12.28 1.89 -25.00
C THR A 170 11.03 1.07 -25.24
N HIS A 171 9.84 1.60 -24.92
CA HIS A 171 8.54 0.92 -25.02
C HIS A 171 8.57 -0.49 -24.40
N SER A 172 9.13 -0.60 -23.19
CA SER A 172 9.29 -1.88 -22.50
C SER A 172 9.22 -1.75 -20.99
N TRP A 173 8.91 -2.87 -20.32
CA TRP A 173 8.99 -2.96 -18.86
C TRP A 173 10.45 -3.05 -18.43
N LYS A 174 10.86 -2.19 -17.50
CA LYS A 174 12.20 -2.14 -16.91
C LYS A 174 12.14 -2.25 -15.40
N THR A 175 13.23 -2.73 -14.82
CA THR A 175 13.50 -2.69 -13.38
C THR A 175 14.84 -2.02 -13.15
N ASN A 176 14.92 -1.13 -12.18
CA ASN A 176 16.19 -0.53 -11.77
C ASN A 176 16.91 -1.43 -10.77
N THR A 177 18.25 -1.37 -10.79
CA THR A 177 19.08 -1.85 -9.70
C THR A 177 19.05 -0.84 -8.56
N GLY A 178 19.23 -1.30 -7.32
CA GLY A 178 19.22 -0.43 -6.16
C GLY A 178 18.41 -0.97 -4.99
N GLN A 179 18.17 -0.11 -4.02
CA GLN A 179 17.47 -0.47 -2.79
C GLN A 179 15.95 -0.29 -2.95
N TYR A 180 15.23 -1.30 -2.48
CA TYR A 180 13.77 -1.31 -2.39
C TYR A 180 13.34 -1.50 -0.95
N THR A 181 12.24 -0.83 -0.59
CA THR A 181 11.62 -0.93 0.73
C THR A 181 10.27 -1.63 0.62
N ILE A 182 10.05 -2.61 1.48
CA ILE A 182 8.78 -3.32 1.65
C ILE A 182 8.08 -2.78 2.88
N PHE A 183 6.81 -2.43 2.74
CA PHE A 183 5.94 -2.05 3.84
C PHE A 183 4.84 -3.10 4.00
N LEU A 184 4.70 -3.62 5.21
CA LEU A 184 3.63 -4.53 5.60
C LEU A 184 2.70 -3.81 6.57
N GLY A 185 1.42 -3.79 6.24
CA GLY A 185 0.43 -3.08 7.05
C GLY A 185 -0.99 -3.56 6.81
N THR A 186 -1.94 -2.87 7.40
CA THR A 186 -3.39 -3.15 7.28
C THR A 186 -4.12 -2.07 6.49
N SER A 187 -3.42 -1.00 6.12
CA SER A 187 -3.86 0.05 5.19
C SER A 187 -2.63 0.74 4.59
N SER A 188 -2.82 1.65 3.64
CA SER A 188 -1.72 2.43 3.05
C SER A 188 -0.99 3.33 4.07
N ARG A 189 -1.64 3.69 5.18
CA ARG A 189 -1.06 4.53 6.26
C ARG A 189 -0.76 3.77 7.55
N HIS A 190 -1.42 2.65 7.80
CA HIS A 190 -1.13 1.85 8.98
C HIS A 190 -0.10 0.76 8.65
N ILE A 191 1.17 1.18 8.59
CA ILE A 191 2.31 0.31 8.35
C ILE A 191 2.85 -0.20 9.69
N ASN A 192 2.89 -1.51 9.84
CA ASN A 192 3.31 -2.19 11.07
C ASN A 192 4.78 -2.66 11.00
N GLN A 193 5.27 -3.01 9.81
CA GLN A 193 6.59 -3.57 9.61
C GLN A 193 7.21 -3.03 8.32
N THR A 194 8.52 -2.81 8.36
CA THR A 194 9.30 -2.35 7.20
C THR A 194 10.56 -3.22 7.04
N LEU A 195 10.84 -3.62 5.81
CA LEU A 195 12.01 -4.40 5.42
C LEU A 195 12.63 -3.78 4.18
N SER A 196 13.89 -4.09 3.91
CA SER A 196 14.53 -3.65 2.67
C SER A 196 15.39 -4.75 2.03
N PHE A 197 15.56 -4.65 0.72
CA PHE A 197 16.42 -5.54 -0.07
C PHE A 197 17.07 -4.77 -1.22
N ILE A 198 18.08 -5.38 -1.83
CA ILE A 198 18.81 -4.82 -2.98
C ILE A 198 18.46 -5.64 -4.23
N LYS A 199 18.05 -4.94 -5.29
CA LYS A 199 17.96 -5.48 -6.65
C LYS A 199 19.29 -5.27 -7.35
N GLU A 200 19.94 -6.36 -7.75
CA GLU A 200 21.20 -6.40 -8.50
C GLU A 200 20.98 -6.50 -10.01
#